data_1134a0ab590267c83f0749b6e47dc504
#
_entry.id   1134a0ab590267c83f0749b6e47dc504
#
_cell.length_a   1.000
_cell.length_b   1.000
_cell.length_c   1.000
_cell.angle_alpha   90.00
_cell.angle_beta   90.00
_cell.angle_gamma   90.00
#
_symmetry.space_group_name_H-M   'P 1'
#
loop_
_entity.id
_entity.type
_entity.pdbx_description
1 polymer ?
#
loop_
_entity_poly.entity_id
_entity_poly.type
_entity_poly.pdbx_seq_one_letter_code
_entity_poly.pdbx_strand_id
1 'polypeptide(L)'
;MEKFIEMIHVSKSFKGEKVLQDISLELFDNRIYGFVGRNGSGKSVLFKLICGYMYPNEGEVFVRGEKIGKDVDFPENLGALIETPGFIWHESGLTNLIYLAKISGKINKSQVKEAIRRVGLDPESKKHVGKYSLGMKQRLGIAQAIMEDPDILILDEPMNGLDEAGIEDMRKLILEFRKPGKIVLIASHNKEDIQILCDEVFQLRNGIICK
;
A
#
# COMPACT_ATOMS: atom_id res chain seq x y z
N MET A 1 7.27 8.97 -18.86
CA MET A 1 6.41 8.37 -17.83
C MET A 1 5.74 7.17 -18.46
N GLU A 2 5.88 6.05 -17.82
CA GLU A 2 5.29 4.78 -18.25
C GLU A 2 3.94 4.58 -17.53
N LYS A 3 2.92 4.05 -18.25
CA LYS A 3 1.64 3.73 -17.64
C LYS A 3 1.79 2.46 -16.80
N PHE A 4 1.58 2.59 -15.50
CA PHE A 4 1.77 1.50 -14.53
C PHE A 4 0.47 0.83 -14.16
N ILE A 5 -0.60 1.60 -13.99
CA ILE A 5 -1.91 1.07 -13.59
C ILE A 5 -2.97 1.69 -14.47
N GLU A 6 -3.89 0.86 -14.96
CA GLU A 6 -5.06 1.28 -15.71
C GLU A 6 -6.31 0.55 -15.19
N MET A 7 -7.35 1.30 -14.96
CA MET A 7 -8.68 0.76 -14.63
C MET A 7 -9.66 1.26 -15.68
N ILE A 8 -10.44 0.34 -16.26
CA ILE A 8 -11.38 0.63 -17.35
C ILE A 8 -12.78 0.19 -16.92
N HIS A 9 -13.67 1.16 -16.69
CA HIS A 9 -15.08 0.93 -16.32
C HIS A 9 -15.28 -0.05 -15.15
N VAL A 10 -14.40 0.05 -14.12
CA VAL A 10 -14.37 -0.89 -13.01
C VAL A 10 -15.50 -0.62 -12.04
N SER A 11 -16.33 -1.67 -11.80
CA SER A 11 -17.38 -1.66 -10.78
C SER A 11 -17.21 -2.85 -9.83
N LYS A 12 -17.50 -2.62 -8.55
CA LYS A 12 -17.46 -3.65 -7.49
C LYS A 12 -18.63 -3.53 -6.55
N SER A 13 -19.31 -4.68 -6.34
CA SER A 13 -20.44 -4.79 -5.41
C SER A 13 -20.21 -5.94 -4.42
N PHE A 14 -20.77 -5.83 -3.22
CA PHE A 14 -20.83 -6.89 -2.22
C PHE A 14 -22.29 -7.07 -1.78
N LYS A 15 -22.83 -8.26 -1.90
CA LYS A 15 -24.22 -8.57 -1.51
C LYS A 15 -25.25 -7.58 -2.08
N GLY A 16 -25.02 -7.11 -3.31
CA GLY A 16 -25.91 -6.15 -3.99
C GLY A 16 -25.62 -4.67 -3.70
N GLU A 17 -24.79 -4.34 -2.74
CA GLU A 17 -24.37 -2.96 -2.44
C GLU A 17 -23.18 -2.58 -3.33
N LYS A 18 -23.32 -1.50 -4.11
CA LYS A 18 -22.26 -0.97 -4.98
C LYS A 18 -21.25 -0.20 -4.13
N VAL A 19 -19.98 -0.66 -4.13
CA VAL A 19 -18.86 -0.03 -3.41
C VAL A 19 -17.98 0.79 -4.35
N LEU A 20 -17.78 0.33 -5.59
CA LEU A 20 -17.14 1.10 -6.66
C LEU A 20 -18.05 1.10 -7.88
N GLN A 21 -18.13 2.24 -8.56
CA GLN A 21 -19.07 2.46 -9.67
C GLN A 21 -18.33 3.14 -10.81
N ASP A 22 -18.15 2.40 -11.92
CA ASP A 22 -17.62 2.90 -13.19
C ASP A 22 -16.30 3.68 -13.06
N ILE A 23 -15.34 3.12 -12.34
CA ILE A 23 -14.04 3.74 -12.13
C ILE A 23 -13.18 3.55 -13.36
N SER A 24 -12.75 4.68 -13.95
CA SER A 24 -11.75 4.71 -15.03
C SER A 24 -10.63 5.67 -14.64
N LEU A 25 -9.38 5.18 -14.62
CA LEU A 25 -8.20 5.97 -14.31
C LEU A 25 -6.95 5.39 -14.94
N GLU A 26 -5.96 6.24 -15.16
CA GLU A 26 -4.61 5.87 -15.58
C GLU A 26 -3.60 6.48 -14.62
N LEU A 27 -2.65 5.66 -14.15
CA LEU A 27 -1.60 6.09 -13.24
C LEU A 27 -0.23 5.78 -13.84
N PHE A 28 0.69 6.73 -13.73
CA PHE A 28 2.01 6.69 -14.36
C PHE A 28 3.10 6.59 -13.29
N ASP A 29 4.27 6.10 -13.67
CA ASP A 29 5.46 6.02 -12.82
C ASP A 29 5.98 7.42 -12.37
N ASN A 30 6.94 7.41 -11.45
CA ASN A 30 7.59 8.59 -10.90
C ASN A 30 6.64 9.58 -10.21
N ARG A 31 5.53 9.06 -9.67
CA ARG A 31 4.50 9.87 -8.99
C ARG A 31 3.98 9.19 -7.71
N ILE A 32 3.50 10.03 -6.82
CA ILE A 32 2.73 9.65 -5.64
C ILE A 32 1.29 10.11 -5.85
N TYR A 33 0.35 9.16 -5.85
CA TYR A 33 -1.08 9.40 -6.01
C TYR A 33 -1.80 9.30 -4.68
N GLY A 34 -2.56 10.36 -4.34
CA GLY A 34 -3.39 10.41 -3.14
C GLY A 34 -4.84 10.02 -3.44
N PHE A 35 -5.38 9.11 -2.64
CA PHE A 35 -6.79 8.75 -2.68
C PHE A 35 -7.47 9.24 -1.39
N VAL A 36 -8.34 10.24 -1.50
CA VAL A 36 -9.04 10.85 -0.37
C VAL A 36 -10.52 10.51 -0.38
N GLY A 37 -11.11 10.32 0.78
CA GLY A 37 -12.54 10.03 0.93
C GLY A 37 -12.85 9.56 2.35
N ARG A 38 -14.14 9.60 2.70
CA ARG A 38 -14.61 9.12 4.01
C ARG A 38 -14.37 7.62 4.17
N ASN A 39 -14.40 7.12 5.41
CA ASN A 39 -14.39 5.68 5.65
C ASN A 39 -15.59 5.05 4.93
N GLY A 40 -15.35 3.89 4.30
CA GLY A 40 -16.35 3.22 3.46
C GLY A 40 -16.53 3.79 2.06
N SER A 41 -15.75 4.80 1.62
CA SER A 41 -15.87 5.34 0.26
C SER A 41 -15.35 4.43 -0.87
N GLY A 42 -14.68 3.31 -0.53
CA GLY A 42 -14.18 2.33 -1.49
C GLY A 42 -12.65 2.35 -1.70
N LYS A 43 -11.86 3.19 -1.00
CA LYS A 43 -10.40 3.28 -1.17
C LYS A 43 -9.68 1.95 -1.02
N SER A 44 -9.89 1.27 0.11
CA SER A 44 -9.26 -0.04 0.36
C SER A 44 -9.72 -1.11 -0.64
N VAL A 45 -10.97 -1.03 -1.12
CA VAL A 45 -11.48 -1.94 -2.16
C VAL A 45 -10.78 -1.68 -3.49
N LEU A 46 -10.60 -0.40 -3.87
CA LEU A 46 -9.85 -0.02 -5.07
C LEU A 46 -8.41 -0.54 -5.01
N PHE A 47 -7.73 -0.37 -3.87
CA PHE A 47 -6.38 -0.90 -3.68
C PHE A 47 -6.32 -2.43 -3.73
N LYS A 48 -7.29 -3.13 -3.15
CA LYS A 48 -7.38 -4.59 -3.21
C LYS A 48 -7.60 -5.11 -4.64
N LEU A 49 -8.32 -4.38 -5.49
CA LEU A 49 -8.46 -4.71 -6.92
C LEU A 49 -7.13 -4.56 -7.66
N ILE A 50 -6.39 -3.48 -7.41
CA ILE A 50 -5.05 -3.27 -8.01
C ILE A 50 -4.06 -4.35 -7.55
N CYS A 51 -4.12 -4.76 -6.28
CA CYS A 51 -3.26 -5.83 -5.74
C CYS A 51 -3.63 -7.24 -6.23
N GLY A 52 -4.78 -7.43 -6.90
CA GLY A 52 -5.26 -8.77 -7.26
C GLY A 52 -5.88 -9.55 -6.08
N TYR A 53 -6.09 -8.91 -4.91
CA TYR A 53 -6.73 -9.59 -3.75
C TYR A 53 -8.22 -9.83 -3.97
N MET A 54 -8.80 -9.19 -4.95
CA MET A 54 -10.15 -9.43 -5.45
C MET A 54 -10.27 -8.98 -6.89
N TYR A 55 -11.32 -9.44 -7.58
CA TYR A 55 -11.59 -9.07 -8.97
C TYR A 55 -12.83 -8.16 -9.06
N PRO A 56 -12.89 -7.27 -10.06
CA PRO A 56 -14.06 -6.44 -10.31
C PRO A 56 -15.26 -7.31 -10.72
N ASN A 57 -16.50 -6.79 -10.55
CA ASN A 57 -17.68 -7.40 -11.12
C ASN A 57 -17.87 -7.02 -12.59
N GLU A 58 -17.44 -5.79 -12.94
CA GLU A 58 -17.45 -5.24 -14.29
C GLU A 58 -16.18 -4.45 -14.53
N GLY A 59 -15.76 -4.35 -15.80
CA GLY A 59 -14.56 -3.63 -16.19
C GLY A 59 -13.28 -4.44 -16.01
N GLU A 60 -12.16 -3.78 -16.17
CA GLU A 60 -10.83 -4.40 -16.22
C GLU A 60 -9.79 -3.60 -15.45
N VAL A 61 -8.84 -4.31 -14.84
CA VAL A 61 -7.69 -3.73 -14.13
C VAL A 61 -6.42 -4.26 -14.79
N PHE A 62 -5.57 -3.34 -15.21
CA PHE A 62 -4.25 -3.67 -15.77
C PHE A 62 -3.16 -3.07 -14.88
N VAL A 63 -2.10 -3.85 -14.66
CA VAL A 63 -0.89 -3.40 -14.00
C VAL A 63 0.29 -3.74 -14.92
N ARG A 64 1.03 -2.72 -15.35
CA ARG A 64 2.10 -2.82 -16.36
C ARG A 64 1.65 -3.53 -17.66
N GLY A 65 0.42 -3.28 -18.07
CA GLY A 65 -0.15 -3.87 -19.27
C GLY A 65 -0.67 -5.30 -19.10
N GLU A 66 -0.45 -5.94 -17.96
CA GLU A 66 -0.99 -7.28 -17.65
C GLU A 66 -2.35 -7.16 -16.96
N LYS A 67 -3.34 -7.89 -17.45
CA LYS A 67 -4.70 -7.89 -16.90
C LYS A 67 -4.77 -8.77 -15.66
N ILE A 68 -5.17 -8.17 -14.54
CA ILE A 68 -5.37 -8.87 -13.27
C ILE A 68 -6.55 -9.85 -13.38
N GLY A 69 -6.32 -11.09 -12.95
CA GLY A 69 -7.30 -12.19 -12.99
C GLY A 69 -7.43 -12.86 -14.35
N LYS A 70 -6.55 -12.53 -15.32
CA LYS A 70 -6.49 -13.20 -16.62
C LYS A 70 -5.06 -13.54 -17.01
N ASP A 71 -4.20 -12.54 -17.11
CA ASP A 71 -2.79 -12.72 -17.49
C ASP A 71 -1.94 -13.06 -16.28
N VAL A 72 -2.23 -12.43 -15.14
CA VAL A 72 -1.63 -12.67 -13.83
C VAL A 72 -2.68 -12.61 -12.72
N ASP A 73 -2.48 -13.37 -11.64
CA ASP A 73 -3.34 -13.26 -10.45
C ASP A 73 -2.92 -12.07 -9.57
N PHE A 74 -1.61 -11.83 -9.45
CA PHE A 74 -1.03 -10.76 -8.64
C PHE A 74 0.03 -10.01 -9.44
N PRO A 75 0.08 -8.67 -9.32
CA PRO A 75 1.14 -7.88 -9.94
C PRO A 75 2.51 -8.25 -9.38
N GLU A 76 3.52 -8.28 -10.24
CA GLU A 76 4.90 -8.45 -9.80
C GLU A 76 5.42 -7.18 -9.09
N ASN A 77 6.37 -7.39 -8.18
CA ASN A 77 7.11 -6.34 -7.48
C ASN A 77 6.23 -5.27 -6.82
N LEU A 78 5.16 -5.72 -6.17
CA LEU A 78 4.21 -4.88 -5.43
C LEU A 78 4.38 -5.06 -3.93
N GLY A 79 4.50 -3.96 -3.21
CA GLY A 79 4.44 -3.90 -1.75
C GLY A 79 3.16 -3.18 -1.29
N ALA A 80 2.44 -3.77 -0.36
CA ALA A 80 1.19 -3.19 0.11
C ALA A 80 1.04 -3.24 1.63
N LEU A 81 0.50 -2.17 2.18
CA LEU A 81 -0.06 -2.09 3.51
C LEU A 81 -1.51 -1.66 3.38
N ILE A 82 -2.43 -2.62 3.40
CA ILE A 82 -3.88 -2.40 3.33
C ILE A 82 -4.50 -2.96 4.59
N GLU A 83 -5.22 -2.13 5.34
CA GLU A 83 -5.79 -2.48 6.64
C GLU A 83 -4.71 -2.86 7.68
N THR A 84 -5.04 -3.68 8.67
CA THR A 84 -4.11 -4.06 9.74
C THR A 84 -3.32 -5.30 9.34
N PRO A 85 -1.97 -5.25 9.36
CA PRO A 85 -1.16 -6.41 9.02
C PRO A 85 -1.38 -7.57 10.01
N GLY A 86 -1.50 -8.78 9.47
CA GLY A 86 -1.65 -10.02 10.24
C GLY A 86 -0.30 -10.58 10.69
N PHE A 87 0.26 -10.09 11.80
CA PHE A 87 1.50 -10.61 12.36
C PHE A 87 1.29 -11.77 13.34
N ILE A 88 2.28 -12.64 13.45
CA ILE A 88 2.36 -13.68 14.48
C ILE A 88 2.70 -13.01 15.82
N TRP A 89 1.74 -12.92 16.71
CA TRP A 89 1.76 -12.10 17.93
C TRP A 89 2.84 -12.46 18.94
N HIS A 90 3.21 -13.77 19.03
CA HIS A 90 4.22 -14.29 19.95
C HIS A 90 5.63 -14.31 19.36
N GLU A 91 5.80 -13.76 18.13
CA GLU A 91 7.10 -13.62 17.49
C GLU A 91 7.58 -12.17 17.50
N SER A 92 8.90 -11.97 17.31
CA SER A 92 9.48 -10.65 17.15
C SER A 92 9.15 -10.05 15.77
N GLY A 93 9.28 -8.71 15.60
CA GLY A 93 9.12 -8.08 14.30
C GLY A 93 10.07 -8.64 13.25
N LEU A 94 11.35 -8.85 13.61
CA LEU A 94 12.33 -9.46 12.70
C LEU A 94 11.91 -10.86 12.28
N THR A 95 11.45 -11.71 13.20
CA THR A 95 11.05 -13.08 12.89
C THR A 95 9.86 -13.09 11.93
N ASN A 96 8.85 -12.24 12.18
CA ASN A 96 7.70 -12.11 11.30
C ASN A 96 8.13 -11.80 9.85
N LEU A 97 8.98 -10.79 9.65
CA LEU A 97 9.41 -10.39 8.30
C LEU A 97 10.35 -11.42 7.66
N ILE A 98 11.17 -12.14 8.44
CA ILE A 98 11.99 -13.25 7.92
C ILE A 98 11.12 -14.38 7.37
N TYR A 99 9.99 -14.71 7.99
CA TYR A 99 9.09 -15.73 7.46
C TYR A 99 8.55 -15.32 6.08
N LEU A 100 8.13 -14.08 5.92
CA LEU A 100 7.67 -13.57 4.63
C LEU A 100 8.79 -13.54 3.58
N ALA A 101 9.99 -13.07 3.96
CA ALA A 101 11.15 -13.06 3.07
C ALA A 101 11.55 -14.48 2.60
N LYS A 102 11.38 -15.50 3.45
CA LYS A 102 11.61 -16.91 3.08
C LYS A 102 10.56 -17.43 2.10
N ILE A 103 9.31 -16.97 2.19
CA ILE A 103 8.24 -17.36 1.25
C ILE A 103 8.52 -16.78 -0.12
N SER A 104 8.90 -15.49 -0.20
CA SER A 104 9.20 -14.83 -1.47
C SER A 104 10.53 -15.30 -2.08
N GLY A 105 11.51 -15.63 -1.24
CA GLY A 105 12.86 -16.02 -1.67
C GLY A 105 13.68 -14.90 -2.31
N LYS A 106 13.17 -13.67 -2.36
CA LYS A 106 13.79 -12.53 -3.08
C LYS A 106 14.86 -11.81 -2.28
N ILE A 107 14.75 -11.79 -0.95
CA ILE A 107 15.62 -11.01 -0.06
C ILE A 107 16.18 -11.83 1.08
N ASN A 108 17.32 -11.38 1.59
CA ASN A 108 18.01 -12.02 2.71
C ASN A 108 17.73 -11.30 4.05
N LYS A 109 18.20 -11.91 5.16
CA LYS A 109 18.03 -11.38 6.52
C LYS A 109 18.60 -9.96 6.71
N SER A 110 19.67 -9.59 6.00
CA SER A 110 20.27 -8.25 6.11
C SER A 110 19.35 -7.19 5.54
N GLN A 111 18.72 -7.46 4.40
CA GLN A 111 17.76 -6.56 3.77
C GLN A 111 16.48 -6.41 4.63
N VAL A 112 16.00 -7.50 5.24
CA VAL A 112 14.90 -7.43 6.21
C VAL A 112 15.26 -6.53 7.41
N LYS A 113 16.46 -6.67 7.99
CA LYS A 113 16.91 -5.81 9.09
C LYS A 113 16.99 -4.35 8.66
N GLU A 114 17.45 -4.08 7.45
CA GLU A 114 17.53 -2.73 6.92
C GLU A 114 16.14 -2.10 6.75
N ALA A 115 15.16 -2.84 6.22
CA ALA A 115 13.78 -2.36 6.13
C ALA A 115 13.19 -2.00 7.50
N ILE A 116 13.49 -2.80 8.54
CA ILE A 116 13.07 -2.52 9.92
C ILE A 116 13.72 -1.23 10.45
N ARG A 117 15.02 -0.99 10.17
CA ARG A 117 15.70 0.25 10.57
C ARG A 117 15.12 1.47 9.85
N ARG A 118 14.85 1.36 8.56
CA ARG A 118 14.29 2.45 7.75
C ARG A 118 12.97 3.00 8.30
N VAL A 119 12.18 2.17 8.97
CA VAL A 119 10.94 2.60 9.62
C VAL A 119 11.14 3.00 11.09
N GLY A 120 12.36 3.11 11.57
CA GLY A 120 12.69 3.53 12.95
C GLY A 120 12.44 2.46 14.01
N LEU A 121 12.45 1.18 13.65
CA LEU A 121 12.38 0.07 14.60
C LEU A 121 13.76 -0.58 14.79
N ASP A 122 13.99 -1.15 15.98
CA ASP A 122 15.20 -1.93 16.27
C ASP A 122 15.04 -3.37 15.79
N PRO A 123 15.81 -3.81 14.76
CA PRO A 123 15.73 -5.19 14.25
C PRO A 123 16.26 -6.24 15.24
N GLU A 124 17.04 -5.83 16.25
CA GLU A 124 17.55 -6.76 17.27
C GLU A 124 16.58 -6.90 18.46
N SER A 125 15.50 -6.13 18.47
CA SER A 125 14.49 -6.20 19.53
C SER A 125 13.84 -7.58 19.58
N LYS A 126 13.91 -8.23 20.76
CA LYS A 126 13.23 -9.52 21.03
C LYS A 126 11.78 -9.33 21.51
N LYS A 127 11.28 -8.10 21.55
CA LYS A 127 9.91 -7.80 21.97
C LYS A 127 8.93 -8.44 20.99
N HIS A 128 7.97 -9.21 21.49
CA HIS A 128 6.92 -9.84 20.68
C HIS A 128 5.99 -8.76 20.09
N VAL A 129 5.53 -8.95 18.85
CA VAL A 129 4.64 -8.02 18.15
C VAL A 129 3.32 -7.82 18.89
N GLY A 130 2.86 -8.81 19.63
CA GLY A 130 1.69 -8.67 20.51
C GLY A 130 1.81 -7.54 21.55
N LYS A 131 3.03 -7.17 21.94
CA LYS A 131 3.34 -6.09 22.90
C LYS A 131 3.71 -4.76 22.20
N TYR A 132 3.65 -4.67 20.86
CA TYR A 132 3.91 -3.43 20.13
C TYR A 132 2.76 -2.44 20.31
N SER A 133 3.10 -1.15 20.38
CA SER A 133 2.11 -0.07 20.24
C SER A 133 1.48 -0.09 18.84
N LEU A 134 0.38 0.63 18.65
CA LEU A 134 -0.24 0.79 17.34
C LEU A 134 0.78 1.33 16.33
N GLY A 135 1.51 2.40 16.67
CA GLY A 135 2.54 2.97 15.82
C GLY A 135 3.70 2.01 15.50
N MET A 136 4.13 1.16 16.45
CA MET A 136 5.14 0.13 16.17
C MET A 136 4.63 -0.92 15.19
N LYS A 137 3.36 -1.33 15.29
CA LYS A 137 2.74 -2.27 14.33
C LYS A 137 2.61 -1.65 12.96
N GLN A 138 2.23 -0.37 12.90
CA GLN A 138 2.15 0.40 11.67
C GLN A 138 3.52 0.48 10.97
N ARG A 139 4.57 0.89 11.71
CA ARG A 139 5.94 0.91 11.20
C ARG A 139 6.40 -0.46 10.70
N LEU A 140 6.10 -1.54 11.42
CA LEU A 140 6.44 -2.90 10.98
C LEU A 140 5.68 -3.30 9.70
N GLY A 141 4.41 -2.90 9.54
CA GLY A 141 3.63 -3.12 8.33
C GLY A 141 4.21 -2.38 7.12
N ILE A 142 4.70 -1.15 7.33
CA ILE A 142 5.39 -0.40 6.29
C ILE A 142 6.73 -1.05 5.95
N ALA A 143 7.50 -1.53 6.96
CA ALA A 143 8.73 -2.29 6.72
C ALA A 143 8.47 -3.53 5.86
N GLN A 144 7.37 -4.26 6.12
CA GLN A 144 6.93 -5.39 5.29
C GLN A 144 6.68 -4.96 3.85
N ALA A 145 5.96 -3.86 3.64
CA ALA A 145 5.61 -3.38 2.30
C ALA A 145 6.84 -2.95 1.48
N ILE A 146 7.88 -2.40 2.13
CA ILE A 146 9.06 -1.86 1.45
C ILE A 146 10.27 -2.79 1.40
N MET A 147 10.27 -3.92 2.14
CA MET A 147 11.48 -4.72 2.34
C MET A 147 12.05 -5.36 1.07
N GLU A 148 11.23 -5.55 0.05
CA GLU A 148 11.62 -6.08 -1.26
C GLU A 148 11.90 -4.99 -2.32
N ASP A 149 11.97 -3.73 -1.91
CA ASP A 149 12.14 -2.55 -2.77
C ASP A 149 11.14 -2.49 -3.94
N PRO A 150 9.83 -2.54 -3.68
CA PRO A 150 8.82 -2.68 -4.71
C PRO A 150 8.81 -1.50 -5.70
N ASP A 151 8.34 -1.76 -6.93
CA ASP A 151 8.09 -0.72 -7.93
C ASP A 151 6.70 -0.09 -7.74
N ILE A 152 5.76 -0.87 -7.19
CA ILE A 152 4.42 -0.40 -6.85
C ILE A 152 4.27 -0.48 -5.34
N LEU A 153 4.11 0.66 -4.68
CA LEU A 153 3.91 0.75 -3.23
C LEU A 153 2.51 1.28 -2.94
N ILE A 154 1.71 0.50 -2.23
CA ILE A 154 0.34 0.86 -1.85
C ILE A 154 0.23 0.95 -0.32
N LEU A 155 -0.17 2.11 0.18
CA LEU A 155 -0.25 2.39 1.61
C LEU A 155 -1.63 2.95 1.97
N ASP A 156 -2.38 2.18 2.75
CA ASP A 156 -3.69 2.62 3.27
C ASP A 156 -3.50 3.17 4.69
N GLU A 157 -3.74 4.48 4.86
CA GLU A 157 -3.60 5.24 6.10
C GLU A 157 -2.23 5.04 6.79
N PRO A 158 -1.08 5.29 6.11
CA PRO A 158 0.25 4.93 6.61
C PRO A 158 0.66 5.68 7.88
N MET A 159 0.09 6.84 8.17
CA MET A 159 0.44 7.67 9.33
C MET A 159 -0.35 7.32 10.60
N ASN A 160 -1.29 6.38 10.53
CA ASN A 160 -2.16 6.04 11.66
C ASN A 160 -1.34 5.52 12.86
N GLY A 161 -1.58 6.14 14.04
CA GLY A 161 -0.96 5.74 15.31
C GLY A 161 0.50 6.16 15.46
N LEU A 162 1.04 6.96 14.55
CA LEU A 162 2.36 7.56 14.67
C LEU A 162 2.28 8.89 15.44
N ASP A 163 3.36 9.22 16.14
CA ASP A 163 3.62 10.54 16.70
C ASP A 163 4.16 11.50 15.64
N GLU A 164 4.25 12.80 15.95
CA GLU A 164 4.70 13.83 14.99
C GLU A 164 6.06 13.51 14.36
N ALA A 165 7.03 13.10 15.17
CA ALA A 165 8.35 12.71 14.65
C ALA A 165 8.26 11.49 13.72
N GLY A 166 7.41 10.53 14.07
CA GLY A 166 7.13 9.35 13.24
C GLY A 166 6.47 9.66 11.93
N ILE A 167 5.56 10.63 11.91
CA ILE A 167 4.92 11.11 10.67
C ILE A 167 5.97 11.72 9.74
N GLU A 168 6.85 12.60 10.27
CA GLU A 168 7.90 13.21 9.48
C GLU A 168 8.90 12.20 8.90
N ASP A 169 9.32 11.21 9.70
CA ASP A 169 10.18 10.14 9.22
C ASP A 169 9.52 9.34 8.10
N MET A 170 8.23 9.06 8.25
CA MET A 170 7.48 8.29 7.26
C MET A 170 7.23 9.07 5.97
N ARG A 171 6.96 10.39 6.05
CA ARG A 171 6.87 11.28 4.90
C ARG A 171 8.17 11.23 4.08
N LYS A 172 9.34 11.36 4.74
CA LYS A 172 10.65 11.27 4.08
C LYS A 172 10.84 9.92 3.40
N LEU A 173 10.53 8.83 4.11
CA LEU A 173 10.65 7.48 3.58
C LEU A 173 9.79 7.28 2.32
N ILE A 174 8.54 7.74 2.32
CA ILE A 174 7.63 7.62 1.18
C ILE A 174 8.14 8.42 -0.01
N LEU A 175 8.66 9.64 0.20
CA LEU A 175 9.22 10.47 -0.86
C LEU A 175 10.42 9.81 -1.57
N GLU A 176 11.19 8.92 -0.91
CA GLU A 176 12.28 8.17 -1.56
C GLU A 176 11.80 7.21 -2.65
N PHE A 177 10.51 6.82 -2.62
CA PHE A 177 9.91 5.97 -3.67
C PHE A 177 9.43 6.76 -4.88
N ARG A 178 9.40 8.11 -4.83
CA ARG A 178 9.07 8.97 -5.98
C ARG A 178 10.28 9.07 -6.91
N LYS A 179 10.46 8.08 -7.77
CA LYS A 179 11.55 8.01 -8.75
C LYS A 179 11.13 7.23 -9.99
N PRO A 180 11.81 7.42 -11.14
CA PRO A 180 11.52 6.67 -12.37
C PRO A 180 11.43 5.15 -12.13
N GLY A 181 10.46 4.50 -12.75
CA GLY A 181 10.19 3.08 -12.60
C GLY A 181 9.47 2.69 -11.30
N LYS A 182 9.03 3.67 -10.49
CA LYS A 182 8.25 3.41 -9.28
C LYS A 182 7.01 4.29 -9.20
N ILE A 183 5.97 3.76 -8.54
CA ILE A 183 4.71 4.47 -8.27
C ILE A 183 4.31 4.23 -6.81
N VAL A 184 3.73 5.25 -6.18
CA VAL A 184 3.19 5.14 -4.84
C VAL A 184 1.71 5.54 -4.85
N LEU A 185 0.87 4.73 -4.23
CA LEU A 185 -0.54 5.03 -3.99
C LEU A 185 -0.76 5.14 -2.48
N ILE A 186 -1.35 6.25 -2.05
CA ILE A 186 -1.62 6.51 -0.63
C ILE A 186 -3.11 6.82 -0.46
N ALA A 187 -3.77 6.11 0.46
CA ALA A 187 -5.04 6.58 0.99
C ALA A 187 -4.77 7.28 2.33
N SER A 188 -5.28 8.50 2.48
CA SER A 188 -5.24 9.22 3.74
C SER A 188 -6.45 10.14 3.88
N HIS A 189 -6.91 10.32 5.11
CA HIS A 189 -7.90 11.33 5.46
C HIS A 189 -7.25 12.64 5.97
N ASN A 190 -5.93 12.63 6.21
CA ASN A 190 -5.18 13.81 6.62
C ASN A 190 -4.80 14.65 5.38
N LYS A 191 -5.33 15.88 5.33
CA LYS A 191 -5.09 16.79 4.21
C LYS A 191 -3.63 17.22 4.08
N GLU A 192 -2.93 17.37 5.21
CA GLU A 192 -1.53 17.79 5.22
C GLU A 192 -0.63 16.73 4.58
N ASP A 193 -0.82 15.43 4.93
CA ASP A 193 -0.06 14.35 4.31
C ASP A 193 -0.26 14.30 2.80
N ILE A 194 -1.50 14.49 2.36
CA ILE A 194 -1.84 14.52 0.94
C ILE A 194 -1.18 15.71 0.22
N GLN A 195 -1.17 16.90 0.83
CA GLN A 195 -0.54 18.09 0.25
C GLN A 195 0.98 17.98 0.15
N ILE A 196 1.62 17.35 1.15
CA ILE A 196 3.08 17.22 1.19
C ILE A 196 3.57 16.11 0.25
N LEU A 197 2.85 15.01 0.16
CA LEU A 197 3.33 13.79 -0.48
C LEU A 197 2.87 13.65 -1.93
N CYS A 198 1.62 14.04 -2.24
CA CYS A 198 0.97 13.59 -3.48
C CYS A 198 1.16 14.58 -4.63
N ASP A 199 1.54 14.06 -5.80
CA ASP A 199 1.62 14.82 -7.04
C ASP A 199 0.23 14.99 -7.68
N GLU A 200 -0.67 14.02 -7.47
CA GLU A 200 -2.04 14.04 -7.98
C GLU A 200 -3.00 13.41 -6.96
N VAL A 201 -4.22 13.93 -6.87
CA VAL A 201 -5.18 13.51 -5.83
C VAL A 201 -6.52 13.13 -6.47
N PHE A 202 -7.00 11.95 -6.15
CA PHE A 202 -8.32 11.45 -6.53
C PHE A 202 -9.25 11.47 -5.33
N GLN A 203 -10.41 12.11 -5.47
CA GLN A 203 -11.44 12.13 -4.44
C GLN A 203 -12.44 11.01 -4.69
N LEU A 204 -12.54 10.07 -3.74
CA LEU A 204 -13.56 9.01 -3.76
C LEU A 204 -14.77 9.41 -2.92
N ARG A 205 -15.95 9.46 -3.54
CA ARG A 205 -17.24 9.71 -2.87
C ARG A 205 -18.26 8.68 -3.36
N ASN A 206 -18.81 7.90 -2.42
CA ASN A 206 -19.84 6.89 -2.73
C ASN A 206 -19.43 5.95 -3.88
N GLY A 207 -18.17 5.54 -3.91
CA GLY A 207 -17.65 4.63 -4.93
C GLY A 207 -17.37 5.26 -6.30
N ILE A 208 -17.42 6.57 -6.44
CA ILE A 208 -17.14 7.31 -7.69
C ILE A 208 -15.91 8.19 -7.47
N ILE A 209 -15.02 8.27 -8.47
CA ILE A 209 -13.93 9.24 -8.50
C ILE A 209 -14.47 10.59 -8.98
N CYS A 210 -14.31 11.61 -8.13
CA CYS A 210 -14.56 13.01 -8.47
C CYS A 210 -13.21 13.70 -8.69
N LYS A 211 -13.08 14.39 -9.79
CA LYS A 211 -11.93 15.27 -10.06
C LYS A 211 -12.08 16.61 -9.34
#